data_cceef139b3029abdc676f3c00c15315d
#
_entry.id   cceef139b3029abdc676f3c00c15315d
#
_cell.length_a   1.000
_cell.length_b   1.000
_cell.length_c   1.000
_cell.angle_alpha   90.00
_cell.angle_beta   90.00
_cell.angle_gamma   90.00
#
_symmetry.space_group_name_H-M   'P 1'
#
loop_
_entity.id
_entity.type
_entity.pdbx_description
1 polymer ?
#
loop_
_entity_poly.entity_id
_entity_poly.type
_entity_poly.pdbx_seq_one_letter_code
_entity_poly.pdbx_strand_id
1 'polypeptide(L)'
;MKTTHRIIACLIALICFSAQRAAADSPLTSTDFHQAYADEPIVAQVEKGRTPSDETWAYLAAPDNPVAVKMAIINKIGWAFEGKNSSQLFLSYLKRKGICKTEKDLYKKRPGDLLLCAAYFKALDNYFNVEDAARMARKAKKNHPDSYTVNII
;
A
#
# COMPACT_ATOMS: atom_id res chain seq x y z
N MET A 1 38.61 -15.73 37.26
CA MET A 1 38.69 -15.27 35.88
C MET A 1 37.78 -16.03 34.89
N LYS A 2 37.77 -17.37 34.86
CA LYS A 2 36.93 -18.14 33.89
C LYS A 2 35.42 -17.93 34.05
N THR A 3 34.91 -17.69 35.24
CA THR A 3 33.50 -17.48 35.53
C THR A 3 33.01 -16.13 35.03
N THR A 4 33.81 -15.08 35.16
CA THR A 4 33.51 -13.72 34.72
C THR A 4 33.37 -13.65 33.20
N HIS A 5 34.25 -14.34 32.44
CA HIS A 5 34.15 -14.40 30.99
C HIS A 5 32.90 -15.12 30.48
N ARG A 6 32.46 -16.15 31.22
CA ARG A 6 31.20 -16.88 30.87
C ARG A 6 29.98 -16.01 31.11
N ILE A 7 29.96 -15.23 32.19
CA ILE A 7 28.83 -14.30 32.45
C ILE A 7 28.77 -13.20 31.40
N ILE A 8 29.91 -12.63 31.00
CA ILE A 8 29.99 -11.61 29.95
C ILE A 8 29.54 -12.19 28.60
N ALA A 9 29.95 -13.39 28.24
CA ALA A 9 29.54 -14.04 27.02
C ALA A 9 28.00 -14.33 26.98
N CYS A 10 27.41 -14.75 28.10
CA CYS A 10 25.97 -14.93 28.22
C CYS A 10 25.20 -13.61 28.11
N LEU A 11 25.71 -12.53 28.71
CA LEU A 11 25.11 -11.19 28.60
C LEU A 11 25.12 -10.66 27.15
N ILE A 12 26.26 -10.83 26.45
CA ILE A 12 26.39 -10.45 25.04
C ILE A 12 25.42 -11.28 24.15
N ALA A 13 25.31 -12.58 24.41
CA ALA A 13 24.37 -13.44 23.69
C ALA A 13 22.91 -13.02 23.94
N LEU A 14 22.55 -12.65 25.19
CA LEU A 14 21.20 -12.14 25.49
C LEU A 14 20.92 -10.82 24.77
N ILE A 15 21.87 -9.90 24.67
CA ILE A 15 21.74 -8.63 23.96
C ILE A 15 21.61 -8.85 22.45
N CYS A 16 22.32 -9.81 21.88
CA CYS A 16 22.20 -10.16 20.48
C CYS A 16 20.84 -10.82 20.14
N PHE A 17 20.25 -11.57 21.07
CA PHE A 17 18.91 -12.14 20.88
C PHE A 17 17.77 -11.12 20.99
N SER A 18 17.98 -10.03 21.73
CA SER A 18 16.98 -8.95 21.84
C SER A 18 17.02 -7.94 20.67
N ALA A 19 17.99 -8.03 19.76
CA ALA A 19 18.00 -7.30 18.50
C ALA A 19 17.04 -7.94 17.48
N GLN A 20 15.86 -8.39 17.92
CA GLN A 20 14.76 -8.63 17.01
C GLN A 20 14.42 -7.28 16.39
N ARG A 21 14.53 -7.21 15.07
CA ARG A 21 14.03 -6.06 14.30
C ARG A 21 12.60 -5.82 14.78
N ALA A 22 12.38 -4.77 15.53
CA ALA A 22 11.05 -4.24 15.70
C ALA A 22 10.60 -3.87 14.28
N ALA A 23 9.86 -4.74 13.66
CA ALA A 23 9.11 -4.42 12.46
C ALA A 23 8.05 -3.44 12.95
N ALA A 24 8.37 -2.14 12.93
CA ALA A 24 7.39 -1.12 13.17
C ALA A 24 6.35 -1.26 12.07
N ASP A 25 5.10 -1.45 12.45
CA ASP A 25 4.00 -1.47 11.50
C ASP A 25 4.04 -0.19 10.67
N SER A 26 3.94 -0.36 9.35
CA SER A 26 3.90 0.79 8.45
C SER A 26 2.64 1.60 8.72
N PRO A 27 2.73 2.95 8.80
CA PRO A 27 1.53 3.79 8.89
C PRO A 27 0.49 3.51 7.81
N LEU A 28 0.91 3.01 6.65
CA LEU A 28 0.02 2.62 5.54
C LEU A 28 -0.91 1.46 5.89
N THR A 29 -0.49 0.59 6.80
CA THR A 29 -1.23 -0.63 7.15
C THR A 29 -1.84 -0.56 8.54
N SER A 30 -1.22 0.14 9.47
CA SER A 30 -1.64 0.21 10.88
C SER A 30 -2.51 1.42 11.20
N THR A 31 -2.56 2.45 10.32
CA THR A 31 -3.36 3.65 10.54
C THR A 31 -4.61 3.65 9.66
N ASP A 32 -5.77 3.62 10.28
CA ASP A 32 -7.07 3.70 9.60
C ASP A 32 -7.39 5.16 9.17
N PHE A 33 -6.50 5.76 8.37
CA PHE A 33 -6.65 7.17 7.97
C PHE A 33 -7.87 7.42 7.08
N HIS A 34 -8.50 6.37 6.53
CA HIS A 34 -9.77 6.49 5.82
C HIS A 34 -10.89 7.09 6.68
N GLN A 35 -10.74 7.02 8.01
CA GLN A 35 -11.71 7.65 8.94
C GLN A 35 -11.78 9.16 8.79
N ALA A 36 -10.68 9.81 8.40
CA ALA A 36 -10.66 11.24 8.08
C ALA A 36 -11.46 11.60 6.81
N TYR A 37 -11.88 10.60 6.05
CA TYR A 37 -12.67 10.72 4.82
C TYR A 37 -14.01 10.00 4.92
N ALA A 38 -14.50 9.75 6.15
CA ALA A 38 -15.73 9.00 6.37
C ALA A 38 -16.97 9.68 5.78
N ASP A 39 -16.95 11.01 5.65
CA ASP A 39 -18.02 11.82 5.07
C ASP A 39 -18.06 11.78 3.53
N GLU A 40 -17.01 11.25 2.90
CA GLU A 40 -17.00 11.04 1.45
C GLU A 40 -17.89 9.84 1.08
N PRO A 41 -18.98 10.03 0.30
CA PRO A 41 -19.95 8.96 0.02
C PRO A 41 -19.30 7.71 -0.56
N ILE A 42 -18.30 7.89 -1.44
CA ILE A 42 -17.59 6.78 -2.06
C ILE A 42 -16.72 6.01 -1.06
N VAL A 43 -16.19 6.68 -0.03
CA VAL A 43 -15.45 6.01 1.06
C VAL A 43 -16.43 5.32 2.00
N ALA A 44 -17.56 5.98 2.31
CA ALA A 44 -18.57 5.43 3.21
C ALA A 44 -19.09 4.05 2.74
N GLN A 45 -19.34 3.89 1.45
CA GLN A 45 -19.89 2.66 0.86
C GLN A 45 -18.90 1.49 0.72
N VAL A 46 -17.58 1.74 0.88
CA VAL A 46 -16.59 0.66 0.81
C VAL A 46 -16.70 -0.23 2.04
N GLU A 47 -16.76 -1.53 1.84
CA GLU A 47 -16.72 -2.52 2.92
C GLU A 47 -15.29 -3.00 3.15
N LYS A 48 -14.84 -2.94 4.42
CA LYS A 48 -13.52 -3.41 4.82
C LYS A 48 -13.39 -4.92 4.51
N GLY A 49 -12.31 -5.28 3.85
CA GLY A 49 -12.05 -6.69 3.54
C GLY A 49 -12.82 -7.27 2.36
N ARG A 50 -13.73 -6.54 1.75
CA ARG A 50 -14.52 -6.98 0.60
C ARG A 50 -13.90 -6.58 -0.73
N THR A 51 -14.29 -7.30 -1.77
CA THR A 51 -13.97 -6.91 -3.15
C THR A 51 -14.72 -5.62 -3.48
N PRO A 52 -14.03 -4.58 -3.96
CA PRO A 52 -14.68 -3.34 -4.35
C PRO A 52 -15.72 -3.51 -5.45
N SER A 53 -16.76 -2.67 -5.41
CA SER A 53 -17.77 -2.59 -6.46
C SER A 53 -17.19 -2.02 -7.76
N ASP A 54 -17.90 -2.20 -8.87
CA ASP A 54 -17.50 -1.58 -10.15
C ASP A 54 -17.49 -0.05 -10.07
N GLU A 55 -18.34 0.56 -9.25
CA GLU A 55 -18.36 1.99 -8.98
C GLU A 55 -17.06 2.44 -8.26
N THR A 56 -16.66 1.69 -7.25
CA THR A 56 -15.38 1.94 -6.53
C THR A 56 -14.19 1.83 -7.47
N TRP A 57 -14.15 0.81 -8.33
CA TRP A 57 -13.10 0.67 -9.34
C TRP A 57 -13.11 1.83 -10.35
N ALA A 58 -14.30 2.29 -10.77
CA ALA A 58 -14.43 3.42 -11.67
C ALA A 58 -13.90 4.70 -11.02
N TYR A 59 -14.22 4.92 -9.75
CA TYR A 59 -13.72 6.07 -8.99
C TYR A 59 -12.20 6.09 -8.91
N LEU A 60 -11.58 4.96 -8.56
CA LEU A 60 -10.12 4.83 -8.48
C LEU A 60 -9.45 5.04 -9.84
N ALA A 61 -10.11 4.66 -10.92
CA ALA A 61 -9.58 4.78 -12.28
C ALA A 61 -9.75 6.18 -12.90
N ALA A 62 -10.66 7.00 -12.39
CA ALA A 62 -10.92 8.32 -12.93
C ALA A 62 -9.79 9.31 -12.60
N PRO A 63 -9.21 10.02 -13.58
CA PRO A 63 -8.06 10.89 -13.36
C PRO A 63 -8.40 12.14 -12.50
N ASP A 64 -9.65 12.61 -12.60
CA ASP A 64 -10.07 13.86 -11.96
C ASP A 64 -10.46 13.70 -10.49
N ASN A 65 -10.58 12.47 -10.01
CA ASN A 65 -10.92 12.23 -8.61
C ASN A 65 -9.72 12.46 -7.69
N PRO A 66 -9.94 13.09 -6.50
CA PRO A 66 -8.87 13.43 -5.58
C PRO A 66 -8.04 12.20 -5.15
N VAL A 67 -6.73 12.30 -5.28
CA VAL A 67 -5.82 11.19 -4.92
C VAL A 67 -5.92 10.82 -3.45
N ALA A 68 -6.17 11.78 -2.56
CA ALA A 68 -6.34 11.53 -1.13
C ALA A 68 -7.54 10.61 -0.84
N VAL A 69 -8.66 10.84 -1.54
CA VAL A 69 -9.87 10.00 -1.42
C VAL A 69 -9.62 8.61 -2.01
N LYS A 70 -8.90 8.51 -3.13
CA LYS A 70 -8.49 7.21 -3.69
C LYS A 70 -7.65 6.41 -2.69
N MET A 71 -6.72 7.06 -2.00
CA MET A 71 -5.89 6.39 -0.99
C MET A 71 -6.72 5.98 0.23
N ALA A 72 -7.68 6.81 0.66
CA ALA A 72 -8.62 6.47 1.74
C ALA A 72 -9.48 5.24 1.40
N ILE A 73 -9.99 5.14 0.16
CA ILE A 73 -10.70 3.96 -0.33
C ILE A 73 -9.82 2.71 -0.19
N ILE A 74 -8.59 2.76 -0.68
CA ILE A 74 -7.66 1.62 -0.65
C ILE A 74 -7.31 1.24 0.80
N ASN A 75 -7.07 2.24 1.66
CA ASN A 75 -6.83 2.03 3.08
C ASN A 75 -8.03 1.34 3.76
N LYS A 76 -9.27 1.74 3.43
CA LYS A 76 -10.48 1.11 4.00
C LYS A 76 -10.68 -0.32 3.52
N ILE A 77 -10.39 -0.63 2.24
CA ILE A 77 -10.38 -2.00 1.73
C ILE A 77 -9.42 -2.86 2.57
N GLY A 78 -8.32 -2.27 2.99
CA GLY A 78 -7.39 -2.85 3.93
C GLY A 78 -6.56 -3.99 3.36
N TRP A 79 -5.76 -4.57 4.22
CA TRP A 79 -4.87 -5.67 3.91
C TRP A 79 -5.45 -7.00 4.37
N ALA A 80 -5.02 -8.09 3.74
CA ALA A 80 -5.26 -9.43 4.22
C ALA A 80 -3.95 -10.20 4.15
N PHE A 81 -3.69 -10.99 5.18
CA PHE A 81 -2.50 -11.85 5.24
C PHE A 81 -2.49 -12.94 4.18
N GLU A 82 -3.65 -13.36 3.72
CA GLU A 82 -3.80 -14.48 2.82
C GLU A 82 -4.73 -14.15 1.66
N GLY A 83 -4.20 -14.32 0.45
CA GLY A 83 -5.00 -14.52 -0.74
C GLY A 83 -5.72 -13.30 -1.31
N LYS A 84 -5.55 -12.10 -0.78
CA LYS A 84 -6.01 -10.92 -1.49
C LYS A 84 -5.13 -10.68 -2.71
N ASN A 85 -5.80 -10.38 -3.79
CA ASN A 85 -5.18 -10.03 -5.06
C ASN A 85 -5.80 -8.73 -5.59
N SER A 86 -6.02 -7.76 -4.71
CA SER A 86 -6.67 -6.49 -5.04
C SER A 86 -5.94 -5.74 -6.15
N SER A 87 -4.60 -5.81 -6.17
CA SER A 87 -3.78 -5.25 -7.25
C SER A 87 -4.08 -5.89 -8.61
N GLN A 88 -4.29 -7.22 -8.65
CA GLN A 88 -4.64 -7.95 -9.87
C GLN A 88 -6.09 -7.67 -10.31
N LEU A 89 -7.01 -7.54 -9.36
CA LEU A 89 -8.39 -7.17 -9.65
C LEU A 89 -8.47 -5.76 -10.22
N PHE A 90 -7.75 -4.81 -9.64
CA PHE A 90 -7.65 -3.44 -10.16
C PHE A 90 -7.03 -3.43 -11.56
N LEU A 91 -5.93 -4.12 -11.77
CA LEU A 91 -5.30 -4.24 -13.09
C LEU A 91 -6.25 -4.87 -14.11
N SER A 92 -7.01 -5.88 -13.72
CA SER A 92 -8.02 -6.51 -14.58
C SER A 92 -9.15 -5.56 -14.95
N TYR A 93 -9.59 -4.73 -14.00
CA TYR A 93 -10.54 -3.65 -14.27
C TYR A 93 -9.98 -2.66 -15.30
N LEU A 94 -8.76 -2.16 -15.09
CA LEU A 94 -8.12 -1.22 -16.01
C LEU A 94 -7.97 -1.79 -17.43
N LYS A 95 -7.67 -3.10 -17.53
CA LYS A 95 -7.61 -3.81 -18.83
C LYS A 95 -8.98 -3.86 -19.51
N ARG A 96 -10.03 -4.24 -18.78
CA ARG A 96 -11.40 -4.30 -19.34
C ARG A 96 -11.86 -2.93 -19.86
N LYS A 97 -11.44 -1.86 -19.19
CA LYS A 97 -11.75 -0.47 -19.58
C LYS A 97 -10.80 0.08 -20.66
N GLY A 98 -9.86 -0.71 -21.16
CA GLY A 98 -8.91 -0.27 -22.19
C GLY A 98 -7.89 0.77 -21.71
N ILE A 99 -7.77 0.99 -20.39
CA ILE A 99 -6.88 2.00 -19.80
C ILE A 99 -5.42 1.56 -19.90
N CYS A 100 -5.14 0.28 -19.69
CA CYS A 100 -3.83 -0.32 -19.90
C CYS A 100 -3.98 -1.77 -20.38
N LYS A 101 -2.94 -2.32 -21.02
CA LYS A 101 -2.90 -3.71 -21.45
C LYS A 101 -2.19 -4.63 -20.45
N THR A 102 -1.21 -4.10 -19.74
CA THR A 102 -0.37 -4.83 -18.80
C THR A 102 0.05 -3.93 -17.64
N GLU A 103 0.57 -4.51 -16.56
CA GLU A 103 1.21 -3.75 -15.48
C GLU A 103 2.40 -2.93 -16.00
N LYS A 104 3.15 -3.47 -16.96
CA LYS A 104 4.26 -2.76 -17.61
C LYS A 104 3.79 -1.52 -18.38
N ASP A 105 2.61 -1.61 -19.02
CA ASP A 105 1.98 -0.46 -19.68
C ASP A 105 1.57 0.60 -18.66
N LEU A 106 0.93 0.17 -17.56
CA LEU A 106 0.56 1.05 -16.46
C LEU A 106 1.81 1.79 -15.94
N TYR A 107 2.87 1.05 -15.66
CA TYR A 107 4.14 1.60 -15.18
C TYR A 107 4.77 2.60 -16.16
N LYS A 108 4.70 2.34 -17.46
CA LYS A 108 5.35 3.16 -18.49
C LYS A 108 4.53 4.37 -18.94
N LYS A 109 3.22 4.16 -19.13
CA LYS A 109 2.37 5.11 -19.86
C LYS A 109 1.40 5.88 -18.96
N ARG A 110 1.18 5.41 -17.74
CA ARG A 110 0.21 5.98 -16.79
C ARG A 110 0.87 6.23 -15.43
N PRO A 111 1.97 6.99 -15.38
CA PRO A 111 2.52 7.40 -14.10
C PRO A 111 1.53 8.36 -13.42
N GLY A 112 1.46 8.33 -12.10
CA GLY A 112 0.57 9.16 -11.31
C GLY A 112 -0.42 8.36 -10.49
N ASP A 113 -1.64 8.84 -10.34
CA ASP A 113 -2.65 8.29 -9.42
C ASP A 113 -2.94 6.81 -9.65
N LEU A 114 -3.09 6.38 -10.91
CA LEU A 114 -3.33 4.98 -11.22
C LEU A 114 -2.18 4.08 -10.81
N LEU A 115 -0.96 4.56 -11.03
CA LEU A 115 0.23 3.83 -10.61
C LEU A 115 0.36 3.78 -9.09
N LEU A 116 0.01 4.87 -8.40
CA LEU A 116 -0.03 4.94 -6.95
C LEU A 116 -1.08 3.99 -6.36
N CYS A 117 -2.29 3.98 -6.92
CA CYS A 117 -3.34 3.03 -6.52
C CYS A 117 -2.87 1.58 -6.66
N ALA A 118 -2.28 1.23 -7.81
CA ALA A 118 -1.75 -0.12 -8.03
C ALA A 118 -0.60 -0.46 -7.07
N ALA A 119 0.28 0.49 -6.78
CA ALA A 119 1.37 0.33 -5.83
C ALA A 119 0.84 0.07 -4.42
N TYR A 120 -0.16 0.84 -3.98
CA TYR A 120 -0.73 0.69 -2.65
C TYR A 120 -1.45 -0.65 -2.50
N PHE A 121 -2.30 -1.04 -3.45
CA PHE A 121 -2.89 -2.39 -3.44
C PHE A 121 -1.82 -3.48 -3.39
N LYS A 122 -0.75 -3.34 -4.16
CA LYS A 122 0.33 -4.34 -4.20
C LYS A 122 1.06 -4.44 -2.86
N ALA A 123 1.26 -3.32 -2.17
CA ALA A 123 1.84 -3.31 -0.83
C ALA A 123 0.92 -3.98 0.20
N LEU A 124 -0.41 -3.79 0.09
CA LEU A 124 -1.39 -4.42 0.96
C LEU A 124 -1.60 -5.92 0.66
N ASP A 125 -1.46 -6.33 -0.61
CA ASP A 125 -1.56 -7.73 -1.00
C ASP A 125 -0.36 -8.56 -0.54
N ASN A 126 0.83 -7.97 -0.44
CA ASN A 126 2.05 -8.65 0.00
C ASN A 126 2.96 -7.72 0.81
N TYR A 127 2.59 -7.52 2.06
CA TYR A 127 3.28 -6.62 2.98
C TYR A 127 4.76 -6.99 3.22
N PHE A 128 5.10 -8.26 3.15
CA PHE A 128 6.47 -8.74 3.41
C PHE A 128 7.39 -8.67 2.18
N ASN A 129 6.85 -8.36 1.00
CA ASN A 129 7.62 -8.19 -0.23
C ASN A 129 7.09 -6.97 -1.01
N VAL A 130 7.55 -5.80 -0.62
CA VAL A 130 7.04 -4.52 -1.11
C VAL A 130 7.96 -3.81 -2.12
N GLU A 131 9.05 -4.43 -2.56
CA GLU A 131 10.02 -3.78 -3.44
C GLU A 131 9.39 -3.26 -4.73
N ASP A 132 8.54 -4.05 -5.37
CA ASP A 132 7.83 -3.64 -6.58
C ASP A 132 6.85 -2.52 -6.31
N ALA A 133 6.08 -2.62 -5.23
CA ALA A 133 5.15 -1.57 -4.81
C ALA A 133 5.89 -0.26 -4.54
N ALA A 134 6.98 -0.31 -3.79
CA ALA A 134 7.81 0.86 -3.49
C ALA A 134 8.42 1.48 -4.76
N ARG A 135 8.83 0.66 -5.74
CA ARG A 135 9.32 1.16 -7.04
C ARG A 135 8.22 1.88 -7.82
N MET A 136 7.01 1.34 -7.82
CA MET A 136 5.85 1.96 -8.47
C MET A 136 5.46 3.27 -7.78
N ALA A 137 5.41 3.30 -6.45
CA ALA A 137 5.10 4.49 -5.67
C ALA A 137 6.14 5.60 -5.91
N ARG A 138 7.44 5.28 -5.86
CA ARG A 138 8.50 6.25 -6.20
C ARG A 138 8.36 6.84 -7.60
N LYS A 139 7.88 6.04 -8.57
CA LYS A 139 7.64 6.55 -9.92
C LYS A 139 6.40 7.44 -9.97
N ALA A 140 5.32 7.08 -9.29
CA ALA A 140 4.12 7.91 -9.17
C ALA A 140 4.45 9.27 -8.54
N LYS A 141 5.25 9.28 -7.45
CA LYS A 141 5.71 10.48 -6.77
C LYS A 141 6.42 11.48 -7.68
N LYS A 142 7.25 11.02 -8.61
CA LYS A 142 7.95 11.90 -9.56
C LYS A 142 7.00 12.71 -10.45
N ASN A 143 5.76 12.26 -10.62
CA ASN A 143 4.75 12.96 -11.43
C ASN A 143 3.79 13.83 -10.59
N HIS A 144 3.91 13.74 -9.27
CA HIS A 144 3.15 14.54 -8.31
C HIS A 144 4.05 15.08 -7.19
N PRO A 145 5.11 15.83 -7.51
CA PRO A 145 6.10 16.26 -6.52
C PRO A 145 5.50 17.14 -5.43
N ASP A 146 4.46 17.89 -5.76
CA ASP A 146 3.81 18.85 -4.86
C ASP A 146 2.62 18.24 -4.09
N SER A 147 2.27 16.98 -4.34
CA SER A 147 1.18 16.32 -3.64
C SER A 147 1.62 15.82 -2.27
N TYR A 148 1.08 16.42 -1.22
CA TYR A 148 1.30 15.98 0.17
C TYR A 148 0.95 14.49 0.35
N THR A 149 -0.23 14.08 -0.13
CA THR A 149 -0.71 12.69 -0.04
C THR A 149 0.26 11.71 -0.69
N VAL A 150 0.72 12.02 -1.91
CA VAL A 150 1.67 11.15 -2.64
C VAL A 150 3.04 11.11 -1.98
N ASN A 151 3.40 12.15 -1.24
CA ASN A 151 4.70 12.24 -0.55
C ASN A 151 4.72 11.48 0.77
N ILE A 152 3.57 11.25 1.40
CA ILE A 152 3.44 10.47 2.65
C ILE A 152 3.37 8.96 2.36
N ILE A 153 2.71 8.57 1.30
CA ILE A 153 2.56 7.18 0.87
C ILE A 153 3.79 6.73 0.08
#